data_1bcf84e2ae445d90621b1cb9e0e3335f
#
_entry.id   1bcf84e2ae445d90621b1cb9e0e3335f
#
_cell.length_a   1.000
_cell.length_b   1.000
_cell.length_c   1.000
_cell.angle_alpha   90.00
_cell.angle_beta   90.00
_cell.angle_gamma   90.00
#
_symmetry.space_group_name_H-M   'P 1'
#
loop_
_entity.id
_entity.type
_entity.pdbx_description
1 polymer ?
#
loop_
_entity_poly.entity_id
_entity_poly.type
_entity_poly.pdbx_seq_one_letter_code
_entity_poly.pdbx_strand_id
1 'polypeptide(L)'
;VNWITDAKIPIGPWAKTFVDWLTTNGEWFFNQLSALLSHVINALLFVLQTPNPLIAVLAISLLAWWLRRSITVAVFTCLGLLLIMNQGYWKETTETLALVLAATFVSMVIGIPLGIAAARRAWIYAAMRPVLDLMQTIPTFVYLIPALILFGLGMVPGLIATVIFAIPAPIRLTRLGIISTPPSLVEAAVAFGATPVQVLRKVELPFATPQIMAGLTQTIMLSLSMVVIAALVGAPGLGVPVVRALNTVNIAKGFEAGFCIVILAIILDRMFRTAGEGDVA
;
A
#
# COMPACT_ATOMS: atom_id res chain seq x y z
N VAL A 1 18.53 5.01 41.39
CA VAL A 1 17.94 5.05 40.03
C VAL A 1 18.92 5.65 39.04
N ASN A 2 19.84 6.55 39.46
CA ASN A 2 20.76 7.30 38.58
C ASN A 2 21.72 6.40 37.78
N TRP A 3 22.14 5.25 38.30
CA TRP A 3 23.02 4.31 37.59
C TRP A 3 22.41 3.71 36.34
N ILE A 4 21.05 3.62 36.24
CA ILE A 4 20.34 3.15 35.04
C ILE A 4 20.30 4.28 34.00
N THR A 5 20.13 5.53 34.45
CA THR A 5 20.04 6.68 33.53
C THR A 5 21.40 7.12 33.01
N ASP A 6 22.46 6.88 33.81
CA ASP A 6 23.84 7.25 33.44
C ASP A 6 24.46 6.24 32.45
N ALA A 7 24.01 4.97 32.51
CA ALA A 7 24.42 3.91 31.56
C ALA A 7 23.44 3.79 30.38
N LYS A 8 23.18 4.89 29.67
CA LYS A 8 22.24 4.93 28.53
C LYS A 8 22.72 4.06 27.37
N ILE A 9 21.92 3.08 26.98
CA ILE A 9 22.17 2.25 25.78
C ILE A 9 22.09 3.16 24.53
N PRO A 10 23.14 3.23 23.69
CA PRO A 10 23.20 4.20 22.58
C PRO A 10 22.42 3.72 21.34
N ILE A 11 21.10 3.46 21.47
CA ILE A 11 20.24 2.98 20.37
C ILE A 11 20.22 3.97 19.21
N GLY A 12 20.11 5.27 19.49
CA GLY A 12 20.10 6.31 18.46
C GLY A 12 21.41 6.40 17.65
N PRO A 13 22.58 6.45 18.31
CA PRO A 13 23.87 6.37 17.60
C PRO A 13 24.03 5.10 16.74
N TRP A 14 23.63 3.94 17.24
CA TRP A 14 23.68 2.69 16.46
C TRP A 14 22.79 2.75 15.21
N ALA A 15 21.56 3.23 15.35
CA ALA A 15 20.66 3.41 14.22
C ALA A 15 21.24 4.39 13.19
N LYS A 16 21.82 5.51 13.65
CA LYS A 16 22.49 6.48 12.78
C LYS A 16 23.67 5.85 12.03
N THR A 17 24.58 5.17 12.73
CA THR A 17 25.73 4.49 12.10
C THR A 17 25.28 3.46 11.06
N PHE A 18 24.22 2.73 11.33
CA PHE A 18 23.64 1.79 10.38
C PHE A 18 23.11 2.48 9.11
N VAL A 19 22.38 3.58 9.26
CA VAL A 19 21.86 4.36 8.11
C VAL A 19 23.01 5.00 7.33
N ASP A 20 24.02 5.58 8.01
CA ASP A 20 25.19 6.16 7.37
C ASP A 20 25.98 5.10 6.58
N TRP A 21 26.12 3.89 7.13
CA TRP A 21 26.74 2.76 6.43
C TRP A 21 25.94 2.35 5.18
N LEU A 22 24.60 2.27 5.30
CA LEU A 22 23.72 1.99 4.17
C LEU A 22 23.84 3.05 3.07
N THR A 23 23.90 4.33 3.45
CA THR A 23 24.02 5.43 2.50
C THR A 23 25.36 5.36 1.75
N THR A 24 26.46 5.09 2.47
CA THR A 24 27.80 5.07 1.86
C THR A 24 28.01 3.84 0.95
N ASN A 25 27.56 2.66 1.40
CA ASN A 25 27.84 1.41 0.68
C ASN A 25 26.70 1.02 -0.27
N GLY A 26 25.49 1.56 -0.06
CA GLY A 26 24.28 1.22 -0.83
C GLY A 26 23.89 2.27 -1.86
N GLU A 27 24.62 3.36 -2.04
CA GLU A 27 24.26 4.49 -2.89
C GLU A 27 23.82 4.06 -4.30
N TRP A 28 24.59 3.21 -4.95
CA TRP A 28 24.25 2.68 -6.26
C TRP A 28 22.90 1.95 -6.27
N PHE A 29 22.67 1.08 -5.29
CA PHE A 29 21.44 0.29 -5.17
C PHE A 29 20.22 1.21 -4.95
N PHE A 30 20.33 2.16 -4.01
CA PHE A 30 19.24 3.08 -3.69
C PHE A 30 18.93 4.04 -4.85
N ASN A 31 19.95 4.48 -5.58
CA ASN A 31 19.77 5.28 -6.79
C ASN A 31 19.04 4.50 -7.90
N GLN A 32 19.41 3.25 -8.16
CA GLN A 32 18.72 2.40 -9.14
C GLN A 32 17.27 2.10 -8.72
N LEU A 33 17.07 1.79 -7.44
CA LEU A 33 15.73 1.57 -6.91
C LEU A 33 14.87 2.85 -7.01
N SER A 34 15.44 4.00 -6.67
CA SER A 34 14.78 5.30 -6.81
C SER A 34 14.40 5.58 -8.26
N ALA A 35 15.31 5.34 -9.21
CA ALA A 35 15.03 5.50 -10.64
C ALA A 35 13.89 4.57 -11.10
N LEU A 36 13.93 3.30 -10.72
CA LEU A 36 12.87 2.32 -11.05
C LEU A 36 11.50 2.76 -10.52
N LEU A 37 11.43 3.12 -9.23
CA LEU A 37 10.19 3.55 -8.60
C LEU A 37 9.68 4.87 -9.20
N SER A 38 10.57 5.81 -9.50
CA SER A 38 10.22 7.05 -10.19
C SER A 38 9.64 6.79 -11.57
N HIS A 39 10.19 5.84 -12.34
CA HIS A 39 9.63 5.46 -13.63
C HIS A 39 8.22 4.89 -13.51
N VAL A 40 7.98 4.01 -12.53
CA VAL A 40 6.63 3.46 -12.28
C VAL A 40 5.64 4.57 -11.92
N ILE A 41 6.02 5.47 -11.01
CA ILE A 41 5.19 6.60 -10.60
C ILE A 41 4.89 7.52 -11.79
N ASN A 42 5.94 7.90 -12.54
CA ASN A 42 5.80 8.80 -13.70
C ASN A 42 4.94 8.18 -14.80
N ALA A 43 5.04 6.87 -15.04
CA ALA A 43 4.17 6.16 -15.98
C ALA A 43 2.70 6.21 -15.54
N LEU A 44 2.41 6.01 -14.25
CA LEU A 44 1.06 6.14 -13.71
C LEU A 44 0.55 7.58 -13.82
N LEU A 45 1.38 8.57 -13.47
CA LEU A 45 1.03 9.99 -13.60
C LEU A 45 0.77 10.37 -15.05
N PHE A 46 1.61 9.88 -15.99
CA PHE A 46 1.41 10.12 -17.41
C PHE A 46 0.04 9.60 -17.88
N VAL A 47 -0.33 8.39 -17.50
CA VAL A 47 -1.63 7.80 -17.85
C VAL A 47 -2.80 8.57 -17.21
N LEU A 48 -2.65 9.06 -15.99
CA LEU A 48 -3.73 9.70 -15.24
C LEU A 48 -3.88 11.21 -15.55
N GLN A 49 -2.78 11.90 -15.91
CA GLN A 49 -2.77 13.36 -16.08
C GLN A 49 -2.69 13.83 -17.53
N THR A 50 -2.23 12.98 -18.48
CA THR A 50 -2.16 13.35 -19.89
C THR A 50 -3.53 13.51 -20.54
N PRO A 51 -4.52 12.62 -20.27
CA PRO A 51 -5.85 12.78 -20.83
C PRO A 51 -6.59 13.97 -20.22
N ASN A 52 -7.56 14.50 -20.98
CA ASN A 52 -8.50 15.46 -20.40
C ASN A 52 -9.15 14.85 -19.12
N PRO A 53 -9.24 15.59 -18.00
CA PRO A 53 -9.79 15.09 -16.75
C PRO A 53 -11.15 14.38 -16.88
N LEU A 54 -12.04 14.89 -17.74
CA LEU A 54 -13.34 14.25 -18.00
C LEU A 54 -13.20 12.87 -18.65
N ILE A 55 -12.23 12.72 -19.57
CA ILE A 55 -11.95 11.43 -20.20
C ILE A 55 -11.40 10.45 -19.17
N ALA A 56 -10.52 10.90 -18.29
CA ALA A 56 -9.98 10.09 -17.20
C ALA A 56 -11.07 9.65 -16.22
N VAL A 57 -12.00 10.55 -15.85
CA VAL A 57 -13.18 10.22 -15.03
C VAL A 57 -14.02 9.14 -15.68
N LEU A 58 -14.34 9.28 -16.98
CA LEU A 58 -15.12 8.28 -17.72
C LEU A 58 -14.38 6.94 -17.81
N ALA A 59 -13.07 6.96 -18.09
CA ALA A 59 -12.26 5.75 -18.18
C ALA A 59 -12.21 4.98 -16.84
N ILE A 60 -11.99 5.68 -15.71
CA ILE A 60 -11.97 5.09 -14.37
C ILE A 60 -13.37 4.55 -14.00
N SER A 61 -14.44 5.28 -14.35
CA SER A 61 -15.82 4.84 -14.09
C SER A 61 -16.19 3.60 -14.92
N LEU A 62 -15.74 3.54 -16.18
CA LEU A 62 -15.91 2.37 -17.04
C LEU A 62 -15.10 1.17 -16.53
N LEU A 63 -13.87 1.41 -16.05
CA LEU A 63 -13.06 0.38 -15.40
C LEU A 63 -13.76 -0.16 -14.13
N ALA A 64 -14.33 0.71 -13.31
CA ALA A 64 -15.10 0.32 -12.14
C ALA A 64 -16.31 -0.54 -12.51
N TRP A 65 -17.02 -0.17 -13.56
CA TRP A 65 -18.11 -0.98 -14.08
C TRP A 65 -17.64 -2.35 -14.61
N TRP A 66 -16.55 -2.36 -15.35
CA TRP A 66 -16.01 -3.60 -15.93
C TRP A 66 -15.55 -4.59 -14.84
N LEU A 67 -14.87 -4.08 -13.79
CA LEU A 67 -14.39 -4.88 -12.67
C LEU A 67 -15.53 -5.45 -11.83
N ARG A 68 -16.56 -4.64 -11.56
CA ARG A 68 -17.61 -4.97 -10.59
C ARG A 68 -18.92 -5.45 -11.25
N ARG A 69 -19.07 -5.23 -12.54
CA ARG A 69 -20.33 -5.46 -13.27
C ARG A 69 -21.54 -4.77 -12.62
N SER A 70 -21.31 -3.67 -11.87
CA SER A 70 -22.31 -2.92 -11.13
C SER A 70 -22.36 -1.47 -11.62
N ILE A 71 -23.55 -1.07 -12.08
CA ILE A 71 -23.81 0.32 -12.51
C ILE A 71 -23.74 1.26 -11.32
N THR A 72 -24.18 0.84 -10.13
CA THR A 72 -24.13 1.65 -8.92
C THR A 72 -22.71 2.07 -8.58
N VAL A 73 -21.72 1.14 -8.65
CA VAL A 73 -20.31 1.44 -8.41
C VAL A 73 -19.77 2.40 -9.46
N ALA A 74 -20.13 2.22 -10.73
CA ALA A 74 -19.69 3.11 -11.81
C ALA A 74 -20.24 4.54 -11.65
N VAL A 75 -21.53 4.67 -11.35
CA VAL A 75 -22.18 5.98 -11.11
C VAL A 75 -21.57 6.66 -9.88
N PHE A 76 -21.37 5.92 -8.78
CA PHE A 76 -20.72 6.45 -7.58
C PHE A 76 -19.29 6.92 -7.88
N THR A 77 -18.51 6.15 -8.63
CA THR A 77 -17.14 6.53 -9.05
C THR A 77 -17.17 7.80 -9.91
N CYS A 78 -18.08 7.86 -10.88
CA CYS A 78 -18.22 9.04 -11.73
C CYS A 78 -18.57 10.29 -10.93
N LEU A 79 -19.61 10.23 -10.11
CA LEU A 79 -20.05 11.36 -9.29
C LEU A 79 -18.99 11.78 -8.26
N GLY A 80 -18.32 10.81 -7.63
CA GLY A 80 -17.25 11.08 -6.67
C GLY A 80 -16.05 11.79 -7.32
N LEU A 81 -15.59 11.31 -8.49
CA LEU A 81 -14.47 11.95 -9.20
C LEU A 81 -14.87 13.34 -9.76
N LEU A 82 -16.09 13.51 -10.24
CA LEU A 82 -16.61 14.83 -10.66
C LEU A 82 -16.67 15.80 -9.48
N LEU A 83 -17.07 15.33 -8.30
CA LEU A 83 -17.07 16.15 -7.09
C LEU A 83 -15.65 16.57 -6.70
N ILE A 84 -14.69 15.66 -6.72
CA ILE A 84 -13.26 15.98 -6.49
C ILE A 84 -12.77 17.03 -7.49
N MET A 85 -13.12 16.89 -8.77
CA MET A 85 -12.78 17.85 -9.79
C MET A 85 -13.44 19.22 -9.56
N ASN A 86 -14.68 19.25 -9.11
CA ASN A 86 -15.38 20.48 -8.73
C ASN A 86 -14.73 21.20 -7.54
N GLN A 87 -14.16 20.44 -6.59
CA GLN A 87 -13.39 20.99 -5.47
C GLN A 87 -12.00 21.50 -5.87
N GLY A 88 -11.55 21.29 -7.13
CA GLY A 88 -10.26 21.75 -7.63
C GLY A 88 -9.07 20.87 -7.25
N TYR A 89 -9.30 19.66 -6.71
CA TYR A 89 -8.26 18.74 -6.24
C TYR A 89 -7.95 17.61 -7.24
N TRP A 90 -8.22 17.79 -8.53
CA TRP A 90 -7.99 16.73 -9.53
C TRP A 90 -6.53 16.31 -9.62
N LYS A 91 -5.60 17.28 -9.67
CA LYS A 91 -4.16 17.02 -9.75
C LYS A 91 -3.67 16.24 -8.54
N GLU A 92 -3.99 16.73 -7.36
CA GLU A 92 -3.61 16.11 -6.08
C GLU A 92 -4.21 14.70 -5.93
N THR A 93 -5.41 14.49 -6.47
CA THR A 93 -6.05 13.16 -6.47
C THR A 93 -5.34 12.17 -7.37
N THR A 94 -4.94 12.59 -8.58
CA THR A 94 -4.18 11.72 -9.49
C THR A 94 -2.79 11.40 -8.96
N GLU A 95 -2.12 12.34 -8.28
CA GLU A 95 -0.86 12.13 -7.60
C GLU A 95 -1.01 11.14 -6.43
N THR A 96 -2.05 11.28 -5.63
CA THR A 96 -2.40 10.33 -4.55
C THR A 96 -2.70 8.95 -5.12
N LEU A 97 -3.50 8.88 -6.18
CA LEU A 97 -3.84 7.62 -6.82
C LEU A 97 -2.58 6.91 -7.37
N ALA A 98 -1.67 7.64 -8.01
CA ALA A 98 -0.40 7.09 -8.49
C ALA A 98 0.45 6.53 -7.34
N LEU A 99 0.59 7.27 -6.23
CA LEU A 99 1.33 6.82 -5.04
C LEU A 99 0.71 5.55 -4.44
N VAL A 100 -0.62 5.54 -4.24
CA VAL A 100 -1.35 4.42 -3.63
C VAL A 100 -1.30 3.17 -4.50
N LEU A 101 -1.51 3.31 -5.81
CA LEU A 101 -1.43 2.19 -6.75
C LEU A 101 -0.02 1.62 -6.84
N ALA A 102 1.01 2.48 -6.91
CA ALA A 102 2.40 2.06 -6.93
C ALA A 102 2.78 1.33 -5.62
N ALA A 103 2.42 1.89 -4.46
CA ALA A 103 2.71 1.28 -3.16
C ALA A 103 1.98 -0.07 -3.00
N THR A 104 0.72 -0.13 -3.42
CA THR A 104 -0.07 -1.37 -3.40
C THR A 104 0.53 -2.42 -4.32
N PHE A 105 0.89 -2.04 -5.54
CA PHE A 105 1.51 -2.95 -6.51
C PHE A 105 2.81 -3.54 -5.96
N VAL A 106 3.73 -2.70 -5.47
CA VAL A 106 5.00 -3.15 -4.87
C VAL A 106 4.74 -4.05 -3.67
N SER A 107 3.82 -3.67 -2.78
CA SER A 107 3.47 -4.46 -1.60
C SER A 107 2.89 -5.83 -1.96
N MET A 108 2.05 -5.93 -2.99
CA MET A 108 1.47 -7.19 -3.45
C MET A 108 2.50 -8.07 -4.15
N VAL A 109 3.33 -7.50 -5.03
CA VAL A 109 4.38 -8.23 -5.77
C VAL A 109 5.40 -8.88 -4.82
N ILE A 110 5.75 -8.20 -3.73
CA ILE A 110 6.67 -8.72 -2.71
C ILE A 110 5.89 -9.54 -1.66
N GLY A 111 4.73 -9.07 -1.24
CA GLY A 111 3.97 -9.63 -0.13
C GLY A 111 3.37 -11.00 -0.44
N ILE A 112 2.84 -11.22 -1.64
CA ILE A 112 2.28 -12.53 -2.01
C ILE A 112 3.34 -13.64 -1.99
N PRO A 113 4.51 -13.52 -2.67
CA PRO A 113 5.56 -14.54 -2.61
C PRO A 113 6.07 -14.80 -1.19
N LEU A 114 6.26 -13.75 -0.39
CA LEU A 114 6.67 -13.89 1.01
C LEU A 114 5.59 -14.57 1.85
N GLY A 115 4.31 -14.27 1.63
CA GLY A 115 3.18 -14.92 2.27
C GLY A 115 3.10 -16.41 1.93
N ILE A 116 3.33 -16.77 0.65
CA ILE A 116 3.43 -18.17 0.20
C ILE A 116 4.59 -18.89 0.91
N ALA A 117 5.77 -18.27 0.93
CA ALA A 117 6.95 -18.85 1.60
C ALA A 117 6.70 -19.05 3.11
N ALA A 118 6.06 -18.06 3.76
CA ALA A 118 5.67 -18.12 5.17
C ALA A 118 4.59 -19.17 5.47
N ALA A 119 3.71 -19.47 4.51
CA ALA A 119 2.73 -20.55 4.63
C ALA A 119 3.37 -21.93 4.53
N ARG A 120 4.35 -22.07 3.64
CA ARG A 120 5.05 -23.35 3.40
C ARG A 120 6.04 -23.75 4.49
N ARG A 121 6.60 -22.77 5.21
CA ARG A 121 7.65 -23.02 6.21
C ARG A 121 7.40 -22.18 7.46
N ALA A 122 7.02 -22.85 8.56
CA ALA A 122 6.70 -22.21 9.84
C ALA A 122 7.86 -21.34 10.37
N TRP A 123 9.11 -21.77 10.19
CA TRP A 123 10.28 -21.02 10.65
C TRP A 123 10.44 -19.68 9.91
N ILE A 124 10.09 -19.61 8.60
CA ILE A 124 10.12 -18.34 7.84
C ILE A 124 9.14 -17.35 8.47
N TYR A 125 7.91 -17.79 8.76
CA TYR A 125 6.94 -16.93 9.42
C TYR A 125 7.37 -16.51 10.82
N ALA A 126 7.93 -17.43 11.59
CA ALA A 126 8.43 -17.14 12.94
C ALA A 126 9.54 -16.07 12.93
N ALA A 127 10.44 -16.14 11.94
CA ALA A 127 11.50 -15.15 11.75
C ALA A 127 10.96 -13.79 11.22
N MET A 128 9.98 -13.83 10.32
CA MET A 128 9.39 -12.61 9.75
C MET A 128 8.47 -11.88 10.73
N ARG A 129 7.75 -12.59 11.58
CA ARG A 129 6.72 -12.03 12.47
C ARG A 129 7.19 -10.81 13.26
N PRO A 130 8.31 -10.84 14.00
CA PRO A 130 8.78 -9.67 14.75
C PRO A 130 9.09 -8.47 13.85
N VAL A 131 9.60 -8.71 12.63
CA VAL A 131 9.87 -7.63 11.66
C VAL A 131 8.56 -7.02 11.17
N LEU A 132 7.57 -7.84 10.81
CA LEU A 132 6.25 -7.37 10.39
C LEU A 132 5.51 -6.61 11.50
N ASP A 133 5.69 -7.06 12.76
CA ASP A 133 5.13 -6.37 13.93
C ASP A 133 5.82 -5.00 14.13
N LEU A 134 7.15 -4.94 14.03
CA LEU A 134 7.90 -3.68 14.09
C LEU A 134 7.49 -2.68 13.01
N MET A 135 7.30 -3.14 11.77
CA MET A 135 6.87 -2.29 10.64
C MET A 135 5.54 -1.56 10.91
N GLN A 136 4.66 -2.12 11.73
CA GLN A 136 3.35 -1.54 12.04
C GLN A 136 3.26 -0.89 13.42
N THR A 137 4.20 -1.19 14.33
CA THR A 137 4.20 -0.64 15.71
C THR A 137 5.13 0.55 15.86
N ILE A 138 6.21 0.63 15.09
CA ILE A 138 7.07 1.81 15.08
C ILE A 138 6.27 2.99 14.50
N PRO A 139 6.27 4.15 15.19
CA PRO A 139 5.64 5.35 14.63
C PRO A 139 6.17 5.65 13.22
N THR A 140 5.24 5.88 12.30
CA THR A 140 5.55 6.04 10.87
C THR A 140 6.58 7.12 10.57
N PHE A 141 6.64 8.17 11.40
CA PHE A 141 7.65 9.23 11.30
C PHE A 141 9.10 8.73 11.49
N VAL A 142 9.30 7.66 12.27
CA VAL A 142 10.64 7.17 12.58
C VAL A 142 11.34 6.61 11.34
N TYR A 143 10.63 5.90 10.47
CA TYR A 143 11.22 5.36 9.24
C TYR A 143 11.14 6.32 8.03
N LEU A 144 10.38 7.42 8.14
CA LEU A 144 10.48 8.50 7.16
C LEU A 144 11.85 9.15 7.13
N ILE A 145 12.54 9.25 8.29
CA ILE A 145 13.87 9.88 8.38
C ILE A 145 14.90 9.10 7.53
N PRO A 146 15.09 7.78 7.72
CA PRO A 146 15.96 6.98 6.84
C PRO A 146 15.54 7.03 5.37
N ALA A 147 14.23 6.96 5.09
CA ALA A 147 13.72 7.04 3.73
C ALA A 147 14.10 8.37 3.05
N LEU A 148 14.02 9.48 3.80
CA LEU A 148 14.43 10.80 3.32
C LEU A 148 15.93 10.88 3.06
N ILE A 149 16.75 10.31 3.94
CA ILE A 149 18.22 10.30 3.79
C ILE A 149 18.64 9.48 2.57
N LEU A 150 18.02 8.32 2.35
CA LEU A 150 18.39 7.39 1.30
C LEU A 150 17.84 7.77 -0.09
N PHE A 151 16.66 8.40 -0.17
CA PHE A 151 15.93 8.66 -1.42
C PHE A 151 15.69 10.15 -1.71
N GLY A 152 16.09 11.06 -0.82
CA GLY A 152 15.84 12.50 -0.96
C GLY A 152 14.38 12.87 -0.67
N LEU A 153 13.98 14.09 -1.09
CA LEU A 153 12.61 14.58 -0.98
C LEU A 153 11.77 14.16 -2.18
N GLY A 154 10.50 13.85 -1.99
CA GLY A 154 9.55 13.63 -3.08
C GLY A 154 8.67 12.38 -2.92
N MET A 155 8.18 11.87 -4.06
CA MET A 155 7.27 10.72 -4.08
C MET A 155 7.91 9.41 -3.66
N VAL A 156 9.20 9.19 -3.99
CA VAL A 156 9.88 7.91 -3.74
C VAL A 156 10.01 7.61 -2.25
N PRO A 157 10.54 8.50 -1.37
CA PRO A 157 10.57 8.23 0.06
C PRO A 157 9.17 8.04 0.66
N GLY A 158 8.17 8.79 0.18
CA GLY A 158 6.77 8.60 0.56
C GLY A 158 6.24 7.21 0.19
N LEU A 159 6.56 6.75 -1.02
CA LEU A 159 6.20 5.40 -1.49
C LEU A 159 6.89 4.31 -0.65
N ILE A 160 8.18 4.43 -0.40
CA ILE A 160 8.93 3.45 0.41
C ILE A 160 8.36 3.35 1.82
N ALA A 161 8.11 4.49 2.47
CA ALA A 161 7.49 4.51 3.80
C ALA A 161 6.09 3.87 3.79
N THR A 162 5.31 4.14 2.74
CA THR A 162 3.98 3.53 2.56
C THR A 162 4.08 2.02 2.37
N VAL A 163 5.02 1.53 1.56
CA VAL A 163 5.26 0.09 1.37
C VAL A 163 5.67 -0.58 2.67
N ILE A 164 6.60 0.00 3.44
CA ILE A 164 7.03 -0.55 4.73
C ILE A 164 5.84 -0.71 5.67
N PHE A 165 4.94 0.26 5.72
CA PHE A 165 3.77 0.21 6.58
C PHE A 165 2.70 -0.78 6.11
N ALA A 166 2.48 -0.89 4.80
CA ALA A 166 1.37 -1.63 4.21
C ALA A 166 1.69 -3.10 3.90
N ILE A 167 2.95 -3.45 3.58
CA ILE A 167 3.36 -4.80 3.14
C ILE A 167 3.05 -5.94 4.13
N PRO A 168 3.00 -5.74 5.46
CA PRO A 168 2.59 -6.80 6.38
C PRO A 168 1.19 -7.35 6.10
N ALA A 169 0.27 -6.54 5.56
CA ALA A 169 -1.09 -6.96 5.27
C ALA A 169 -1.15 -8.08 4.20
N PRO A 170 -0.61 -7.91 2.97
CA PRO A 170 -0.64 -8.96 1.97
C PRO A 170 0.17 -10.19 2.36
N ILE A 171 1.26 -10.05 3.12
CA ILE A 171 2.03 -11.19 3.62
C ILE A 171 1.17 -12.05 4.54
N ARG A 172 0.55 -11.44 5.56
CA ARG A 172 -0.25 -12.13 6.56
C ARG A 172 -1.50 -12.76 5.95
N LEU A 173 -2.21 -12.02 5.10
CA LEU A 173 -3.46 -12.48 4.51
C LEU A 173 -3.23 -13.56 3.43
N THR A 174 -2.17 -13.46 2.62
CA THR A 174 -1.79 -14.55 1.71
C THR A 174 -1.45 -15.82 2.49
N ARG A 175 -0.63 -15.69 3.54
CA ARG A 175 -0.33 -16.83 4.41
C ARG A 175 -1.60 -17.43 5.01
N LEU A 176 -2.46 -16.59 5.59
CA LEU A 176 -3.73 -17.04 6.20
C LEU A 176 -4.58 -17.79 5.20
N GLY A 177 -4.76 -17.26 3.99
CA GLY A 177 -5.55 -17.90 2.94
C GLY A 177 -5.03 -19.29 2.58
N ILE A 178 -3.70 -19.44 2.45
CA ILE A 178 -3.10 -20.73 2.10
C ILE A 178 -3.25 -21.75 3.22
N ILE A 179 -2.95 -21.39 4.48
CA ILE A 179 -3.05 -22.32 5.61
C ILE A 179 -4.49 -22.66 5.99
N SER A 180 -5.46 -21.86 5.55
CA SER A 180 -6.90 -22.10 5.75
C SER A 180 -7.48 -23.08 4.73
N THR A 181 -6.70 -23.54 3.75
CA THR A 181 -7.16 -24.54 2.78
C THR A 181 -7.49 -25.83 3.51
N PRO A 182 -8.72 -26.40 3.34
CA PRO A 182 -9.13 -27.63 3.98
C PRO A 182 -8.16 -28.78 3.67
N PRO A 183 -7.67 -29.52 4.68
CA PRO A 183 -6.74 -30.64 4.46
C PRO A 183 -7.26 -31.67 3.48
N SER A 184 -8.57 -31.93 3.48
CA SER A 184 -9.24 -32.88 2.55
C SER A 184 -9.03 -32.53 1.06
N LEU A 185 -8.99 -31.23 0.73
CA LEU A 185 -8.75 -30.80 -0.67
C LEU A 185 -7.29 -31.05 -1.06
N VAL A 186 -6.37 -30.81 -0.13
CA VAL A 186 -4.93 -31.04 -0.32
C VAL A 186 -4.66 -32.55 -0.44
N GLU A 187 -5.21 -33.37 0.46
CA GLU A 187 -5.08 -34.83 0.45
C GLU A 187 -5.66 -35.45 -0.83
N ALA A 188 -6.83 -34.99 -1.27
CA ALA A 188 -7.42 -35.46 -2.53
C ALA A 188 -6.50 -35.14 -3.71
N ALA A 189 -5.95 -33.92 -3.81
CA ALA A 189 -5.03 -33.57 -4.89
C ALA A 189 -3.77 -34.43 -4.88
N VAL A 190 -3.20 -34.70 -3.69
CA VAL A 190 -2.02 -35.59 -3.54
C VAL A 190 -2.36 -37.03 -3.92
N ALA A 191 -3.53 -37.55 -3.54
CA ALA A 191 -4.00 -38.89 -3.92
C ALA A 191 -4.12 -39.06 -5.44
N PHE A 192 -4.46 -37.99 -6.18
CA PHE A 192 -4.43 -37.97 -7.65
C PHE A 192 -3.04 -37.71 -8.24
N GLY A 193 -1.96 -37.75 -7.45
CA GLY A 193 -0.58 -37.60 -7.91
C GLY A 193 -0.14 -36.17 -8.18
N ALA A 194 -0.83 -35.17 -7.62
CA ALA A 194 -0.41 -33.76 -7.80
C ALA A 194 0.92 -33.48 -7.10
N THR A 195 1.82 -32.80 -7.81
CA THR A 195 3.08 -32.31 -7.23
C THR A 195 2.82 -31.14 -6.28
N PRO A 196 3.73 -30.82 -5.33
CA PRO A 196 3.56 -29.68 -4.41
C PRO A 196 3.28 -28.33 -5.10
N VAL A 197 3.85 -28.12 -6.30
CA VAL A 197 3.60 -26.92 -7.11
C VAL A 197 2.19 -26.94 -7.71
N GLN A 198 1.72 -28.11 -8.13
CA GLN A 198 0.35 -28.27 -8.63
C GLN A 198 -0.68 -28.07 -7.51
N VAL A 199 -0.44 -28.62 -6.32
CA VAL A 199 -1.29 -28.36 -5.14
C VAL A 199 -1.36 -26.86 -4.85
N LEU A 200 -0.21 -26.17 -4.79
CA LEU A 200 -0.18 -24.72 -4.59
C LEU A 200 -1.01 -23.97 -5.63
N ARG A 201 -0.76 -24.21 -6.92
CA ARG A 201 -1.36 -23.42 -8.00
C ARG A 201 -2.82 -23.76 -8.28
N LYS A 202 -3.22 -25.04 -8.12
CA LYS A 202 -4.55 -25.51 -8.52
C LYS A 202 -5.53 -25.66 -7.36
N VAL A 203 -5.04 -25.71 -6.12
CA VAL A 203 -5.89 -25.91 -4.93
C VAL A 203 -5.75 -24.75 -3.96
N GLU A 204 -4.55 -24.52 -3.43
CA GLU A 204 -4.34 -23.57 -2.34
C GLU A 204 -4.48 -22.11 -2.78
N LEU A 205 -3.86 -21.68 -3.89
CA LEU A 205 -3.97 -20.30 -4.37
C LEU A 205 -5.39 -19.92 -4.82
N PRO A 206 -6.13 -20.76 -5.58
CA PRO A 206 -7.54 -20.47 -5.87
C PRO A 206 -8.39 -20.37 -4.59
N PHE A 207 -8.16 -21.24 -3.61
CA PHE A 207 -8.85 -21.17 -2.32
C PHE A 207 -8.47 -19.91 -1.52
N ALA A 208 -7.20 -19.52 -1.57
CA ALA A 208 -6.68 -18.35 -0.87
C ALA A 208 -7.04 -17.01 -1.55
N THR A 209 -7.54 -17.02 -2.79
CA THR A 209 -7.83 -15.79 -3.56
C THR A 209 -8.69 -14.77 -2.80
N PRO A 210 -9.76 -15.13 -2.08
CA PRO A 210 -10.54 -14.15 -1.30
C PRO A 210 -9.70 -13.46 -0.24
N GLN A 211 -8.83 -14.20 0.47
CA GLN A 211 -7.94 -13.63 1.50
C GLN A 211 -6.84 -12.76 0.88
N ILE A 212 -6.32 -13.13 -0.29
CA ILE A 212 -5.35 -12.32 -1.03
C ILE A 212 -5.99 -11.00 -1.48
N MET A 213 -7.24 -11.04 -1.95
CA MET A 213 -7.98 -9.84 -2.34
C MET A 213 -8.33 -8.96 -1.13
N ALA A 214 -8.66 -9.55 0.03
CA ALA A 214 -8.78 -8.82 1.29
C ALA A 214 -7.43 -8.15 1.67
N GLY A 215 -6.31 -8.82 1.40
CA GLY A 215 -4.96 -8.26 1.53
C GLY A 215 -4.73 -7.06 0.62
N LEU A 216 -5.21 -7.11 -0.61
CA LEU A 216 -5.14 -6.01 -1.57
C LEU A 216 -5.92 -4.79 -1.08
N THR A 217 -7.19 -4.97 -0.71
CA THR A 217 -8.03 -3.85 -0.22
C THR A 217 -7.48 -3.26 1.07
N GLN A 218 -7.01 -4.08 2.00
CA GLN A 218 -6.37 -3.60 3.22
C GLN A 218 -5.08 -2.81 2.91
N THR A 219 -4.27 -3.26 1.95
CA THR A 219 -3.05 -2.56 1.52
C THR A 219 -3.40 -1.18 0.93
N ILE A 220 -4.43 -1.09 0.10
CA ILE A 220 -4.93 0.19 -0.45
C ILE A 220 -5.33 1.14 0.67
N MET A 221 -6.10 0.67 1.67
CA MET A 221 -6.56 1.49 2.78
C MET A 221 -5.40 1.99 3.66
N LEU A 222 -4.42 1.10 3.95
CA LEU A 222 -3.20 1.48 4.67
C LEU A 222 -2.37 2.50 3.87
N SER A 223 -2.27 2.33 2.55
CA SER A 223 -1.57 3.27 1.67
C SER A 223 -2.23 4.65 1.64
N LEU A 224 -3.56 4.70 1.60
CA LEU A 224 -4.31 5.97 1.67
C LEU A 224 -4.11 6.67 3.02
N SER A 225 -4.06 5.92 4.12
CA SER A 225 -3.77 6.49 5.44
C SER A 225 -2.37 7.11 5.52
N MET A 226 -1.42 6.61 4.72
CA MET A 226 -0.05 7.14 4.67
C MET A 226 0.12 8.41 3.81
N VAL A 227 -0.88 8.79 3.00
CA VAL A 227 -0.78 9.92 2.06
C VAL A 227 -0.44 11.24 2.77
N VAL A 228 -1.07 11.50 3.92
CA VAL A 228 -0.81 12.73 4.70
C VAL A 228 0.60 12.71 5.30
N ILE A 229 1.08 11.54 5.72
CA ILE A 229 2.42 11.34 6.28
C ILE A 229 3.48 11.46 5.17
N ALA A 230 3.23 10.89 3.99
CA ALA A 230 4.10 11.02 2.82
C ALA A 230 4.28 12.47 2.37
N ALA A 231 3.25 13.31 2.53
CA ALA A 231 3.35 14.75 2.23
C ALA A 231 4.41 15.48 3.07
N LEU A 232 4.74 14.99 4.26
CA LEU A 232 5.77 15.58 5.13
C LEU A 232 7.19 15.37 4.57
N VAL A 233 7.41 14.39 3.71
CA VAL A 233 8.68 14.17 3.01
C VAL A 233 8.63 14.67 1.56
N GLY A 234 7.68 15.54 1.24
CA GLY A 234 7.58 16.21 -0.05
C GLY A 234 6.85 15.40 -1.13
N ALA A 235 6.17 14.31 -0.78
CA ALA A 235 5.30 13.61 -1.73
C ALA A 235 4.09 14.50 -2.08
N PRO A 236 3.87 14.82 -3.37
CA PRO A 236 2.69 15.56 -3.81
C PRO A 236 1.43 14.70 -3.67
N GLY A 237 0.27 15.36 -3.69
CA GLY A 237 -1.05 14.72 -3.60
C GLY A 237 -1.95 15.36 -2.55
N LEU A 238 -3.08 14.70 -2.27
CA LEU A 238 -4.11 15.19 -1.33
C LEU A 238 -3.61 15.37 0.11
N GLY A 239 -2.50 14.74 0.48
CA GLY A 239 -1.86 14.94 1.79
C GLY A 239 -1.34 16.36 1.97
N VAL A 240 -0.85 17.01 0.90
CA VAL A 240 -0.26 18.36 0.96
C VAL A 240 -1.29 19.41 1.42
N PRO A 241 -2.49 19.55 0.81
CA PRO A 241 -3.48 20.49 1.29
C PRO A 241 -3.96 20.17 2.72
N VAL A 242 -4.03 18.90 3.13
CA VAL A 242 -4.37 18.52 4.52
C VAL A 242 -3.30 19.03 5.51
N VAL A 243 -2.02 18.77 5.25
CA VAL A 243 -0.91 19.25 6.10
C VAL A 243 -0.88 20.78 6.13
N ARG A 244 -1.09 21.44 4.99
CA ARG A 244 -1.14 22.90 4.93
C ARG A 244 -2.31 23.47 5.74
N ALA A 245 -3.49 22.84 5.64
CA ALA A 245 -4.67 23.24 6.39
C ALA A 245 -4.47 23.06 7.90
N LEU A 246 -3.81 21.99 8.33
CA LEU A 246 -3.42 21.76 9.72
C LEU A 246 -2.49 22.87 10.23
N ASN A 247 -1.45 23.19 9.49
CA ASN A 247 -0.44 24.21 9.88
C ASN A 247 -1.04 25.63 9.94
N THR A 248 -2.07 25.91 9.14
CA THR A 248 -2.76 27.21 9.11
C THR A 248 -4.08 27.24 9.88
N VAL A 249 -4.44 26.13 10.56
CA VAL A 249 -5.71 25.94 11.30
C VAL A 249 -6.92 26.27 10.42
N ASN A 250 -6.87 25.90 9.13
CA ASN A 250 -7.94 26.15 8.17
C ASN A 250 -8.87 24.94 8.07
N ILE A 251 -9.94 24.94 8.87
CA ILE A 251 -10.90 23.82 8.97
C ILE A 251 -11.57 23.54 7.62
N ALA A 252 -11.95 24.57 6.86
CA ALA A 252 -12.65 24.38 5.58
C ALA A 252 -11.78 23.61 4.58
N LYS A 253 -10.55 24.07 4.33
CA LYS A 253 -9.62 23.41 3.40
C LYS A 253 -9.19 22.03 3.88
N GLY A 254 -9.03 21.84 5.19
CA GLY A 254 -8.72 20.54 5.76
C GLY A 254 -9.85 19.52 5.52
N PHE A 255 -11.10 19.97 5.67
CA PHE A 255 -12.27 19.14 5.45
C PHE A 255 -12.47 18.82 3.95
N GLU A 256 -12.30 19.80 3.06
CA GLU A 256 -12.39 19.60 1.60
C GLU A 256 -11.40 18.54 1.12
N ALA A 257 -10.11 18.70 1.46
CA ALA A 257 -9.06 17.75 1.05
C ALA A 257 -9.23 16.38 1.71
N GLY A 258 -9.57 16.34 3.00
CA GLY A 258 -9.83 15.10 3.73
C GLY A 258 -11.03 14.35 3.14
N PHE A 259 -12.09 15.05 2.77
CA PHE A 259 -13.25 14.45 2.11
C PHE A 259 -12.92 13.85 0.74
N CYS A 260 -12.05 14.51 -0.05
CA CYS A 260 -11.54 13.95 -1.30
C CYS A 260 -10.79 12.64 -1.08
N ILE A 261 -9.98 12.54 -0.01
CA ILE A 261 -9.30 11.27 0.36
C ILE A 261 -10.32 10.18 0.68
N VAL A 262 -11.37 10.51 1.44
CA VAL A 262 -12.44 9.55 1.81
C VAL A 262 -13.19 9.07 0.56
N ILE A 263 -13.55 9.96 -0.35
CA ILE A 263 -14.21 9.59 -1.61
C ILE A 263 -13.32 8.63 -2.40
N LEU A 264 -12.02 8.97 -2.56
CA LEU A 264 -11.07 8.13 -3.25
C LEU A 264 -10.91 6.76 -2.59
N ALA A 265 -10.89 6.72 -1.25
CA ALA A 265 -10.83 5.49 -0.47
C ALA A 265 -12.04 4.59 -0.74
N ILE A 266 -13.26 5.15 -0.71
CA ILE A 266 -14.49 4.41 -0.99
C ILE A 266 -14.52 3.90 -2.44
N ILE A 267 -14.10 4.72 -3.40
CA ILE A 267 -14.01 4.31 -4.81
C ILE A 267 -13.09 3.10 -4.96
N LEU A 268 -11.88 3.17 -4.43
CA LEU A 268 -10.90 2.07 -4.52
C LEU A 268 -11.38 0.82 -3.78
N ASP A 269 -11.93 0.97 -2.56
CA ASP A 269 -12.51 -0.17 -1.83
C ASP A 269 -13.60 -0.86 -2.65
N ARG A 270 -14.55 -0.08 -3.18
CA ARG A 270 -15.64 -0.63 -3.98
C ARG A 270 -15.18 -1.26 -5.29
N MET A 271 -14.12 -0.75 -5.91
CA MET A 271 -13.56 -1.32 -7.14
C MET A 271 -12.86 -2.67 -6.90
N PHE A 272 -12.12 -2.82 -5.81
CA PHE A 272 -11.26 -3.99 -5.56
C PHE A 272 -11.83 -5.00 -4.57
N ARG A 273 -12.90 -4.70 -3.86
CA ARG A 273 -13.58 -5.63 -2.94
C ARG A 273 -14.12 -6.83 -3.71
N THR A 274 -13.92 -8.05 -3.21
CA THR A 274 -14.47 -9.27 -3.83
C THR A 274 -15.99 -9.36 -3.70
N ALA A 275 -16.67 -9.86 -4.76
CA ALA A 275 -18.08 -10.19 -4.69
C ALA A 275 -18.27 -11.37 -3.72
N GLY A 276 -18.87 -11.13 -2.58
CA GLY A 276 -19.09 -12.12 -1.51
C GLY A 276 -19.06 -11.53 -0.09
N GLU A 277 -18.48 -10.36 0.10
CA GLU A 277 -18.41 -9.73 1.44
C GLU A 277 -19.47 -8.63 1.68
N GLY A 278 -20.41 -8.40 0.80
CA GLY A 278 -21.33 -7.27 0.89
C GLY A 278 -22.76 -7.46 0.39
N ASP A 279 -23.17 -8.65 -0.01
CA ASP A 279 -24.57 -8.90 -0.44
C ASP A 279 -25.49 -9.40 0.70
N VAL A 280 -25.12 -9.13 1.95
CA VAL A 280 -26.00 -9.35 3.12
C VAL A 280 -26.19 -8.00 3.80
N ALA A 281 -27.00 -7.14 3.19
CA ALA A 281 -27.76 -6.08 3.87
C ALA A 281 -28.85 -5.57 2.90
#